data_49d4ad94f082f51cf10aa2e5289536cc
#
_entry.id   49d4ad94f082f51cf10aa2e5289536cc
#
_cell.length_a   1.000
_cell.length_b   1.000
_cell.length_c   1.000
_cell.angle_alpha   90.00
_cell.angle_beta   90.00
_cell.angle_gamma   90.00
#
_symmetry.space_group_name_H-M   'P 1'
#
loop_
_entity.id
_entity.type
_entity.pdbx_description
1 polymer ?
#
loop_
_entity_poly.entity_id
_entity_poly.type
_entity_poly.pdbx_seq_one_letter_code
_entity_poly.pdbx_strand_id
1 'polypeptide(L)'
;FSNKVAADEISLPANETGKRGMTMAEKMVAAKMLNPGAEGAFVKPNDPVLARVDGGYSHEFTTAQVHEFLRAEYGDDYQVQNPEKLAVFEDHLLYADSVKRFAPFVSQIQTLRDLQNEFQRHTGVRDYQAKDGVSPGICHQIAREEFIEPGDFIQATDSHTCMGGASNALTYGVGSTEYAALIHSGFTFVKVPETIRFDLIGEMSDSVTAKDVMLYILDTFAKREDTLNRSMEFGGAGMASMPVDERATLCNMATECTARTGICEGDEKLVEWLMRMRPELSADAIRANFVMPDADAEYSGGRHTIDLSLIKPMVATPGDPTYGADISGLTETKIDIAYGGSCTAGKVDDFAYYAQVCQEAADAGISVADGVEFYIQYGSYNVQAYVEKMGWDKVFAAVGVKLIPPGCGACIGCGDGVSETSEQVTVSAINRNFAGRSGPGQLYLGSPLTVAASAFVGSIVSYKQGMFALATK
;
A
#
# COMPACT_ATOMS: atom_id res chain seq x y z
N PHE A 1 12.14 6.70 35.45
CA PHE A 1 13.27 7.31 34.72
C PHE A 1 12.79 8.58 34.04
N SER A 2 12.95 9.76 34.72
CA SER A 2 12.52 11.06 34.22
C SER A 2 13.66 11.87 33.61
N ASN A 3 14.60 11.23 32.93
CA ASN A 3 15.58 11.96 32.15
C ASN A 3 15.06 12.06 30.72
N LYS A 4 14.36 13.15 30.41
CA LYS A 4 14.26 13.65 29.02
C LYS A 4 15.69 13.94 28.58
N VAL A 5 16.35 12.97 27.94
CA VAL A 5 17.56 13.27 27.16
C VAL A 5 17.05 14.15 26.02
N ALA A 6 17.40 15.42 26.03
CA ALA A 6 17.10 16.29 24.91
C ALA A 6 17.76 15.66 23.67
N ALA A 7 17.05 15.59 22.54
CA ALA A 7 17.60 15.01 21.31
C ALA A 7 18.95 15.64 20.91
N ASP A 8 19.19 16.86 21.35
CA ASP A 8 20.43 17.62 21.10
C ASP A 8 21.65 17.12 21.91
N GLU A 9 21.46 16.24 22.92
CA GLU A 9 22.55 15.68 23.74
C GLU A 9 23.08 14.36 23.21
N ILE A 10 22.42 13.78 22.18
CA ILE A 10 22.86 12.51 21.57
C ILE A 10 23.89 12.83 20.48
N SER A 11 25.16 12.68 20.80
CA SER A 11 26.25 12.82 19.82
C SER A 11 26.39 11.51 19.03
N LEU A 12 25.93 11.52 17.79
CA LEU A 12 26.26 10.46 16.82
C LEU A 12 27.59 10.77 16.13
N PRO A 13 28.31 9.75 15.62
CA PRO A 13 29.51 9.99 14.81
C PRO A 13 29.18 10.96 13.67
N ALA A 14 30.03 11.96 13.45
CA ALA A 14 29.89 12.86 12.32
C ALA A 14 29.98 12.05 11.03
N ASN A 15 28.99 12.20 10.14
CA ASN A 15 29.05 11.59 8.83
C ASN A 15 30.16 12.25 8.00
N GLU A 16 30.88 11.45 7.23
CA GLU A 16 31.83 11.98 6.27
C GLU A 16 31.05 12.80 5.22
N THR A 17 31.57 13.98 4.88
CA THR A 17 31.04 14.74 3.73
C THR A 17 31.23 13.93 2.49
N GLY A 18 30.11 13.52 1.88
CA GLY A 18 30.14 12.60 0.76
C GLY A 18 30.57 13.29 -0.52
N LYS A 19 31.47 12.61 -1.20
CA LYS A 19 31.85 12.99 -2.55
C LYS A 19 31.04 12.24 -3.62
N ARG A 20 30.19 11.28 -3.21
CA ARG A 20 29.26 10.56 -4.08
C ARG A 20 27.85 11.14 -4.00
N GLY A 21 27.05 10.91 -5.03
CA GLY A 21 25.65 11.24 -5.01
C GLY A 21 24.84 10.30 -4.09
N MET A 22 23.76 10.83 -3.52
CA MET A 22 22.82 10.12 -2.65
C MET A 22 21.57 9.70 -3.42
N THR A 23 21.01 8.55 -3.01
CA THR A 23 19.70 8.05 -3.45
C THR A 23 18.56 8.87 -2.84
N MET A 24 17.31 8.70 -3.29
CA MET A 24 16.16 9.39 -2.69
C MET A 24 16.02 9.05 -1.20
N ALA A 25 16.12 7.77 -0.84
CA ALA A 25 16.01 7.33 0.55
C ALA A 25 17.10 7.96 1.43
N GLU A 26 18.36 7.99 0.97
CA GLU A 26 19.47 8.63 1.68
C GLU A 26 19.23 10.12 1.88
N LYS A 27 18.79 10.84 0.84
CA LYS A 27 18.49 12.29 0.92
C LYS A 27 17.35 12.57 1.88
N MET A 28 16.29 11.76 1.88
CA MET A 28 15.17 11.92 2.80
C MET A 28 15.59 11.68 4.26
N VAL A 29 16.39 10.64 4.53
CA VAL A 29 16.94 10.40 5.87
C VAL A 29 17.88 11.54 6.28
N ALA A 30 18.79 11.96 5.40
CA ALA A 30 19.73 13.05 5.67
C ALA A 30 19.01 14.37 6.04
N ALA A 31 17.93 14.69 5.31
CA ALA A 31 17.13 15.90 5.56
C ALA A 31 16.43 15.91 6.93
N LYS A 32 16.22 14.74 7.54
CA LYS A 32 15.53 14.59 8.83
C LYS A 32 16.48 14.30 10.00
N MET A 33 17.79 14.30 9.79
CA MET A 33 18.77 14.08 10.86
C MET A 33 18.63 15.13 11.95
N LEU A 34 18.69 14.69 13.21
CA LEU A 34 18.69 15.61 14.37
C LEU A 34 19.98 16.41 14.48
N ASN A 35 21.12 15.76 14.16
CA ASN A 35 22.44 16.36 14.27
C ASN A 35 23.19 16.25 12.93
N PRO A 36 22.86 17.08 11.91
CA PRO A 36 23.63 17.11 10.68
C PRO A 36 25.04 17.66 10.98
N GLY A 37 26.07 17.06 10.35
CA GLY A 37 27.46 17.53 10.50
C GLY A 37 27.66 18.97 10.00
N ALA A 38 28.80 19.58 10.32
CA ALA A 38 29.13 20.98 9.99
C ALA A 38 29.12 21.29 8.47
N GLU A 39 29.28 20.28 7.61
CA GLU A 39 29.30 20.41 6.16
C GLU A 39 27.99 20.01 5.47
N GLY A 40 26.91 19.81 6.24
CA GLY A 40 25.61 19.42 5.75
C GLY A 40 25.26 17.97 6.08
N ALA A 41 24.01 17.62 5.83
CA ALA A 41 23.52 16.29 6.09
C ALA A 41 23.91 15.33 4.94
N PHE A 42 24.76 14.36 5.25
CA PHE A 42 25.13 13.27 4.34
C PHE A 42 25.01 11.93 5.08
N VAL A 43 24.50 10.92 4.39
CA VAL A 43 24.41 9.55 4.92
C VAL A 43 24.81 8.55 3.84
N LYS A 44 25.21 7.37 4.27
CA LYS A 44 25.47 6.20 3.40
C LYS A 44 24.75 4.97 3.94
N PRO A 45 24.59 3.92 3.14
CA PRO A 45 23.97 2.69 3.58
C PRO A 45 24.62 2.15 4.86
N ASN A 46 23.77 1.68 5.78
CA ASN A 46 24.12 1.16 7.10
C ASN A 46 24.52 2.19 8.15
N ASP A 47 24.57 3.48 7.85
CA ASP A 47 24.79 4.50 8.88
C ASP A 47 23.65 4.48 9.90
N PRO A 48 23.97 4.54 11.20
CA PRO A 48 22.98 4.73 12.26
C PRO A 48 22.66 6.22 12.40
N VAL A 49 21.39 6.59 12.28
CA VAL A 49 20.93 7.98 12.30
C VAL A 49 19.78 8.14 13.28
N LEU A 50 19.77 9.22 14.07
CA LEU A 50 18.59 9.72 14.72
C LEU A 50 17.89 10.73 13.80
N ALA A 51 16.63 10.45 13.45
CA ALA A 51 15.87 11.25 12.50
C ALA A 51 14.52 11.67 13.09
N ARG A 52 14.09 12.89 12.79
CA ARG A 52 12.72 13.33 13.04
C ARG A 52 11.77 12.63 12.06
N VAL A 53 10.56 12.34 12.52
CA VAL A 53 9.49 11.80 11.70
C VAL A 53 8.41 12.86 11.56
N ASP A 54 7.91 13.07 10.34
CA ASP A 54 6.96 14.14 10.05
C ASP A 54 5.53 13.78 10.46
N GLY A 55 5.23 12.48 10.55
CA GLY A 55 3.93 12.01 10.96
C GLY A 55 3.84 10.50 11.04
N GLY A 56 2.68 10.00 11.40
CA GLY A 56 2.46 8.56 11.52
C GLY A 56 1.01 8.20 11.79
N TYR A 57 0.73 6.90 11.71
CA TYR A 57 -0.62 6.40 12.02
C TYR A 57 -0.59 4.98 12.57
N SER A 58 -1.67 4.64 13.27
CA SER A 58 -1.94 3.29 13.75
C SER A 58 -3.39 2.92 13.49
N HIS A 59 -3.74 1.66 13.67
CA HIS A 59 -5.08 1.14 13.43
C HIS A 59 -5.54 0.30 14.62
N GLU A 60 -6.81 -0.05 14.69
CA GLU A 60 -7.45 -0.65 15.85
C GLU A 60 -6.76 -1.92 16.37
N PHE A 61 -6.09 -2.67 15.51
CA PHE A 61 -5.36 -3.86 15.92
C PHE A 61 -4.07 -3.56 16.69
N THR A 62 -3.43 -2.40 16.43
CA THR A 62 -2.11 -2.03 16.99
C THR A 62 -2.16 -0.87 17.97
N THR A 63 -3.12 0.05 17.82
CA THR A 63 -3.24 1.24 18.68
C THR A 63 -3.39 0.87 20.16
N ALA A 64 -4.16 -0.19 20.47
CA ALA A 64 -4.30 -0.66 21.84
C ALA A 64 -2.94 -1.03 22.46
N GLN A 65 -2.07 -1.70 21.71
CA GLN A 65 -0.72 -2.06 22.17
C GLN A 65 0.16 -0.81 22.37
N VAL A 66 0.07 0.15 21.47
CA VAL A 66 0.76 1.45 21.58
C VAL A 66 0.33 2.18 22.84
N HIS A 67 -0.97 2.24 23.11
CA HIS A 67 -1.55 2.89 24.29
C HIS A 67 -1.06 2.26 25.58
N GLU A 68 -1.19 0.95 25.71
CA GLU A 68 -0.76 0.21 26.91
C GLU A 68 0.76 0.32 27.13
N PHE A 69 1.55 0.29 26.06
CA PHE A 69 3.00 0.46 26.16
C PHE A 69 3.36 1.86 26.67
N LEU A 70 2.73 2.92 26.12
CA LEU A 70 2.95 4.29 26.59
C LEU A 70 2.59 4.49 28.05
N ARG A 71 1.46 3.92 28.50
CA ARG A 71 1.05 3.96 29.91
C ARG A 71 2.04 3.24 30.82
N ALA A 72 2.49 2.06 30.40
CA ALA A 72 3.43 1.27 31.21
C ALA A 72 4.80 1.95 31.36
N GLU A 73 5.31 2.59 30.32
CA GLU A 73 6.67 3.18 30.29
C GLU A 73 6.68 4.65 30.77
N TYR A 74 5.64 5.43 30.50
CA TYR A 74 5.62 6.87 30.74
C TYR A 74 4.52 7.33 31.70
N GLY A 75 3.68 6.40 32.19
CA GLY A 75 2.57 6.70 33.10
C GLY A 75 1.28 7.11 32.38
N ASP A 76 0.19 7.21 33.18
CA ASP A 76 -1.15 7.51 32.62
C ASP A 76 -1.24 8.92 31.98
N ASP A 77 -0.39 9.85 32.38
CA ASP A 77 -0.35 11.22 31.85
C ASP A 77 0.64 11.39 30.67
N TYR A 78 1.03 10.30 30.00
CA TYR A 78 1.96 10.37 28.88
C TYR A 78 1.49 11.37 27.81
N GLN A 79 2.45 11.93 27.08
CA GLN A 79 2.19 12.86 25.98
C GLN A 79 2.77 12.33 24.67
N VAL A 80 2.15 12.71 23.56
CA VAL A 80 2.69 12.47 22.21
C VAL A 80 3.12 13.80 21.58
N GLN A 81 4.12 13.73 20.72
CA GLN A 81 4.59 14.90 19.97
C GLN A 81 3.73 15.11 18.73
N ASN A 82 3.39 16.36 18.42
CA ASN A 82 2.69 16.77 17.20
C ASN A 82 1.43 15.92 16.90
N PRO A 83 0.45 15.84 17.81
CA PRO A 83 -0.71 14.96 17.64
C PRO A 83 -1.49 15.25 16.35
N GLU A 84 -1.42 16.48 15.82
CA GLU A 84 -2.04 16.86 14.54
C GLU A 84 -1.38 16.21 13.31
N LYS A 85 -0.19 15.63 13.48
CA LYS A 85 0.54 14.85 12.46
C LYS A 85 0.35 13.34 12.62
N LEU A 86 -0.39 12.93 13.64
CA LEU A 86 -0.66 11.53 13.94
C LEU A 86 -2.12 11.20 13.68
N ALA A 87 -2.43 9.92 13.36
CA ALA A 87 -3.79 9.47 13.10
C ALA A 87 -4.05 8.06 13.64
N VAL A 88 -5.32 7.79 13.95
CA VAL A 88 -5.83 6.43 14.23
C VAL A 88 -6.90 6.06 13.21
N PHE A 89 -6.90 4.78 12.82
CA PHE A 89 -7.82 4.24 11.81
C PHE A 89 -8.57 3.03 12.34
N GLU A 90 -9.76 2.79 11.81
CA GLU A 90 -10.48 1.53 11.97
C GLU A 90 -10.82 0.99 10.58
N ASP A 91 -9.99 0.08 10.10
CA ASP A 91 -10.06 -0.48 8.75
C ASP A 91 -9.75 -1.97 8.65
N HIS A 92 -9.09 -2.56 9.66
CA HIS A 92 -8.66 -3.96 9.65
C HIS A 92 -9.73 -4.92 10.17
N LEU A 93 -10.26 -4.69 11.35
CA LEU A 93 -11.22 -5.59 12.01
C LEU A 93 -12.69 -5.18 11.84
N LEU A 94 -12.95 -4.18 10.98
CA LEU A 94 -14.27 -3.59 10.78
C LEU A 94 -15.35 -4.64 10.45
N TYR A 95 -15.01 -5.62 9.61
CA TYR A 95 -15.93 -6.67 9.15
C TYR A 95 -15.73 -8.01 9.86
N ALA A 96 -14.95 -8.06 10.94
CA ALA A 96 -14.66 -9.31 11.66
C ALA A 96 -15.92 -9.97 12.19
N ASP A 97 -16.91 -9.20 12.61
CA ASP A 97 -18.17 -9.69 13.17
C ASP A 97 -19.01 -10.48 12.16
N SER A 98 -18.82 -10.26 10.85
CA SER A 98 -19.50 -10.99 9.78
C SER A 98 -18.89 -12.36 9.47
N VAL A 99 -17.71 -12.69 10.01
CA VAL A 99 -16.97 -13.91 9.70
C VAL A 99 -17.01 -14.88 10.89
N LYS A 100 -17.59 -16.07 10.69
CA LYS A 100 -17.78 -17.08 11.75
C LYS A 100 -16.52 -17.40 12.56
N ARG A 101 -15.33 -17.40 11.93
CA ARG A 101 -14.06 -17.68 12.62
C ARG A 101 -13.70 -16.65 13.67
N PHE A 102 -14.20 -15.41 13.57
CA PHE A 102 -13.97 -14.34 14.54
C PHE A 102 -15.02 -14.27 15.65
N ALA A 103 -16.13 -15.01 15.57
CA ALA A 103 -17.17 -15.01 16.60
C ALA A 103 -16.64 -15.21 18.04
N PRO A 104 -15.62 -16.08 18.29
CA PRO A 104 -15.05 -16.21 19.64
C PRO A 104 -14.25 -15.00 20.12
N PHE A 105 -13.88 -14.07 19.23
CA PHE A 105 -13.00 -12.94 19.50
C PHE A 105 -13.71 -11.58 19.53
N VAL A 106 -15.03 -11.52 19.32
CA VAL A 106 -15.80 -10.27 19.24
C VAL A 106 -15.58 -9.37 20.47
N SER A 107 -15.58 -9.93 21.68
CA SER A 107 -15.33 -9.15 22.91
C SER A 107 -13.91 -8.58 22.97
N GLN A 108 -12.91 -9.29 22.46
CA GLN A 108 -11.54 -8.83 22.40
C GLN A 108 -11.38 -7.73 21.34
N ILE A 109 -12.03 -7.88 20.18
CA ILE A 109 -12.07 -6.86 19.14
C ILE A 109 -12.71 -5.57 19.69
N GLN A 110 -13.80 -5.69 20.44
CA GLN A 110 -14.41 -4.51 21.06
C GLN A 110 -13.46 -3.85 22.07
N THR A 111 -12.73 -4.63 22.87
CA THR A 111 -11.72 -4.10 23.78
C THR A 111 -10.62 -3.32 23.03
N LEU A 112 -10.18 -3.80 21.86
CA LEU A 112 -9.20 -3.09 21.04
C LEU A 112 -9.75 -1.74 20.55
N ARG A 113 -11.00 -1.70 20.10
CA ARG A 113 -11.69 -0.47 19.70
C ARG A 113 -11.84 0.51 20.88
N ASP A 114 -12.21 0.03 22.06
CA ASP A 114 -12.37 0.85 23.25
C ASP A 114 -11.03 1.50 23.67
N LEU A 115 -9.94 0.73 23.66
CA LEU A 115 -8.59 1.23 23.95
C LEU A 115 -8.10 2.22 22.87
N GLN A 116 -8.42 2.01 21.60
CA GLN A 116 -8.12 2.98 20.56
C GLN A 116 -8.89 4.28 20.76
N ASN A 117 -10.18 4.21 21.12
CA ASN A 117 -10.98 5.38 21.47
C ASN A 117 -10.43 6.13 22.70
N GLU A 118 -9.91 5.41 23.69
CA GLU A 118 -9.24 6.00 24.86
C GLU A 118 -7.96 6.72 24.45
N PHE A 119 -7.11 6.05 23.65
CA PHE A 119 -5.89 6.65 23.10
C PHE A 119 -6.17 7.92 22.31
N GLN A 120 -7.14 7.89 21.40
CA GLN A 120 -7.49 9.05 20.57
C GLN A 120 -7.95 10.23 21.42
N ARG A 121 -8.84 9.99 22.41
CA ARG A 121 -9.33 11.03 23.34
C ARG A 121 -8.21 11.59 24.21
N HIS A 122 -7.29 10.73 24.68
CA HIS A 122 -6.18 11.12 25.53
C HIS A 122 -5.16 11.98 24.76
N THR A 123 -4.85 11.62 23.52
CA THR A 123 -3.77 12.24 22.73
C THR A 123 -4.25 13.35 21.80
N GLY A 124 -5.52 13.34 21.37
CA GLY A 124 -6.07 14.30 20.42
C GLY A 124 -5.57 14.11 18.99
N VAL A 125 -5.04 12.94 18.64
CA VAL A 125 -4.62 12.62 17.26
C VAL A 125 -5.82 12.62 16.31
N ARG A 126 -5.58 12.72 15.00
CA ARG A 126 -6.65 12.68 13.97
C ARG A 126 -7.44 11.38 14.07
N ASP A 127 -8.77 11.50 13.95
CA ASP A 127 -9.72 10.40 14.11
C ASP A 127 -10.28 9.97 12.75
N TYR A 128 -9.84 8.79 12.28
CA TYR A 128 -10.37 8.08 11.11
C TYR A 128 -11.00 6.73 11.51
N GLN A 129 -11.57 6.68 12.70
CA GLN A 129 -12.30 5.50 13.16
C GLN A 129 -13.63 5.37 12.43
N ALA A 130 -14.17 4.15 12.40
CA ALA A 130 -15.47 3.90 11.81
C ALA A 130 -16.59 4.58 12.61
N LYS A 131 -17.53 5.16 11.89
CA LYS A 131 -18.76 5.76 12.45
C LYS A 131 -19.95 4.96 11.93
N ASP A 132 -20.77 4.46 12.84
CA ASP A 132 -21.93 3.61 12.51
C ASP A 132 -21.57 2.41 11.61
N GLY A 133 -20.39 1.82 11.83
CA GLY A 133 -19.89 0.67 11.08
C GLY A 133 -19.31 1.02 9.68
N VAL A 134 -19.15 2.29 9.36
CA VAL A 134 -18.57 2.76 8.10
C VAL A 134 -17.21 3.40 8.35
N SER A 135 -16.16 2.81 7.77
CA SER A 135 -14.82 3.38 7.78
C SER A 135 -14.66 4.43 6.68
N PRO A 136 -13.92 5.53 6.91
CA PRO A 136 -13.57 6.46 5.84
C PRO A 136 -12.65 5.83 4.79
N GLY A 137 -11.92 4.78 5.12
CA GLY A 137 -11.06 4.06 4.19
C GLY A 137 -9.89 3.35 4.83
N ILE A 138 -9.14 2.64 4.00
CA ILE A 138 -7.91 1.96 4.37
C ILE A 138 -6.86 3.00 4.72
N CYS A 139 -6.19 2.84 5.86
CA CYS A 139 -5.26 3.81 6.42
C CYS A 139 -4.21 4.32 5.42
N HIS A 140 -3.64 3.45 4.59
CA HIS A 140 -2.63 3.83 3.58
C HIS A 140 -3.20 4.68 2.46
N GLN A 141 -4.45 4.40 2.05
CA GLN A 141 -5.13 5.16 1.01
C GLN A 141 -5.46 6.57 1.51
N ILE A 142 -6.10 6.66 2.67
CA ILE A 142 -6.43 7.95 3.30
C ILE A 142 -5.15 8.75 3.62
N ALA A 143 -4.09 8.10 4.09
CA ALA A 143 -2.83 8.78 4.38
C ALA A 143 -2.26 9.48 3.14
N ARG A 144 -2.28 8.82 1.98
CA ARG A 144 -1.87 9.44 0.72
C ARG A 144 -2.81 10.56 0.28
N GLU A 145 -4.11 10.35 0.42
CA GLU A 145 -5.11 11.32 0.01
C GLU A 145 -5.08 12.59 0.85
N GLU A 146 -4.79 12.50 2.16
CA GLU A 146 -5.05 13.59 3.08
C GLU A 146 -3.82 14.22 3.75
N PHE A 147 -2.68 13.51 3.89
CA PHE A 147 -1.57 14.10 4.67
C PHE A 147 -0.14 13.73 4.29
N ILE A 148 0.13 12.76 3.42
CA ILE A 148 1.50 12.48 2.96
C ILE A 148 1.86 13.43 1.82
N GLU A 149 3.02 14.09 1.94
CA GLU A 149 3.56 15.02 0.93
C GLU A 149 4.97 14.60 0.49
N PRO A 150 5.43 15.08 -0.66
CA PRO A 150 6.81 14.85 -1.09
C PRO A 150 7.83 15.29 -0.04
N GLY A 151 8.85 14.45 0.16
CA GLY A 151 9.91 14.69 1.12
C GLY A 151 9.56 14.33 2.58
N ASP A 152 8.33 13.92 2.87
CA ASP A 152 7.95 13.46 4.20
C ASP A 152 8.66 12.17 4.59
N PHE A 153 8.88 12.03 5.90
CA PHE A 153 9.25 10.78 6.53
C PHE A 153 8.13 10.33 7.46
N ILE A 154 7.44 9.26 7.09
CA ILE A 154 6.26 8.72 7.81
C ILE A 154 6.55 7.30 8.31
N GLN A 155 6.24 7.05 9.57
CA GLN A 155 6.23 5.70 10.13
C GLN A 155 4.85 5.36 10.70
N ALA A 156 4.40 4.14 10.51
CA ALA A 156 3.11 3.67 10.99
C ALA A 156 3.20 2.21 11.44
N THR A 157 2.16 1.71 12.07
CA THR A 157 2.18 0.36 12.64
C THR A 157 1.74 -0.74 11.67
N ASP A 158 1.64 -0.44 10.39
CA ASP A 158 1.30 -1.42 9.35
C ASP A 158 2.41 -1.56 8.31
N SER A 159 2.57 -2.77 7.79
CA SER A 159 3.62 -3.12 6.83
C SER A 159 3.46 -2.43 5.47
N HIS A 160 2.23 -2.11 5.03
CA HIS A 160 1.98 -1.43 3.75
C HIS A 160 2.04 0.12 3.84
N THR A 161 2.54 0.66 4.94
CA THR A 161 2.88 2.09 5.06
C THR A 161 3.79 2.55 3.91
N CYS A 162 4.60 1.64 3.35
CA CYS A 162 5.45 1.90 2.17
C CYS A 162 4.68 2.40 0.94
N MET A 163 3.35 2.20 0.85
CA MET A 163 2.51 2.74 -0.21
C MET A 163 2.61 4.28 -0.35
N GLY A 164 2.90 4.98 0.75
CA GLY A 164 3.10 6.43 0.76
C GLY A 164 4.28 6.90 -0.08
N GLY A 165 5.23 6.02 -0.42
CA GLY A 165 6.35 6.33 -1.30
C GLY A 165 5.97 6.72 -2.73
N ALA A 166 4.73 6.41 -3.16
CA ALA A 166 4.17 6.91 -4.42
C ALA A 166 3.97 8.44 -4.41
N SER A 167 3.93 9.05 -3.24
CA SER A 167 3.91 10.51 -3.06
C SER A 167 5.33 11.13 -2.98
N ASN A 168 6.37 10.40 -3.43
CA ASN A 168 7.77 10.81 -3.31
C ASN A 168 8.17 11.09 -1.83
N ALA A 169 7.80 10.17 -0.93
CA ALA A 169 8.03 10.24 0.50
C ALA A 169 8.75 8.99 1.01
N LEU A 170 9.46 9.07 2.11
CA LEU A 170 10.03 7.92 2.80
C LEU A 170 9.02 7.39 3.81
N THR A 171 8.44 6.24 3.53
CA THR A 171 7.35 5.70 4.35
C THR A 171 7.53 4.20 4.56
N TYR A 172 7.47 3.72 5.82
CA TYR A 172 7.54 2.29 6.12
C TYR A 172 6.94 1.93 7.48
N GLY A 173 6.56 0.66 7.61
CA GLY A 173 5.99 0.13 8.83
C GLY A 173 7.02 -0.16 9.91
N VAL A 174 6.63 0.06 11.18
CA VAL A 174 7.40 -0.24 12.38
C VAL A 174 6.56 -1.01 13.39
N GLY A 175 7.19 -1.67 14.36
CA GLY A 175 6.48 -2.34 15.44
C GLY A 175 5.77 -1.36 16.39
N SER A 176 4.71 -1.84 17.08
CA SER A 176 3.93 -1.01 18.01
C SER A 176 4.78 -0.36 19.09
N THR A 177 5.81 -1.04 19.61
CA THR A 177 6.72 -0.49 20.64
C THR A 177 7.64 0.58 20.08
N GLU A 178 8.17 0.39 18.86
CA GLU A 178 8.97 1.42 18.19
C GLU A 178 8.12 2.65 17.88
N TYR A 179 6.89 2.45 17.40
CA TYR A 179 5.95 3.52 17.13
C TYR A 179 5.57 4.30 18.41
N ALA A 180 5.32 3.61 19.52
CA ALA A 180 5.04 4.26 20.79
C ALA A 180 6.20 5.15 21.26
N ALA A 181 7.43 4.64 21.20
CA ALA A 181 8.63 5.43 21.53
C ALA A 181 8.79 6.63 20.60
N LEU A 182 8.56 6.46 19.30
CA LEU A 182 8.62 7.49 18.30
C LEU A 182 7.62 8.63 18.56
N ILE A 183 6.35 8.32 18.77
CA ILE A 183 5.33 9.37 18.94
C ILE A 183 5.47 10.09 20.27
N HIS A 184 6.07 9.47 21.28
CA HIS A 184 6.39 10.12 22.55
C HIS A 184 7.60 11.04 22.45
N SER A 185 8.67 10.60 21.77
CA SER A 185 9.94 11.34 21.66
C SER A 185 9.98 12.34 20.50
N GLY A 186 9.24 12.09 19.42
CA GLY A 186 9.26 12.86 18.17
C GLY A 186 10.40 12.47 17.22
N PHE A 187 11.16 11.41 17.53
CA PHE A 187 12.24 10.92 16.67
C PHE A 187 12.40 9.39 16.74
N THR A 188 13.09 8.85 15.75
CA THR A 188 13.36 7.43 15.65
C THR A 188 14.82 7.17 15.31
N PHE A 189 15.27 5.94 15.57
CA PHE A 189 16.58 5.46 15.16
C PHE A 189 16.47 4.74 13.82
N VAL A 190 17.19 5.24 12.82
CA VAL A 190 17.19 4.69 11.46
C VAL A 190 18.57 4.11 11.16
N LYS A 191 18.62 2.84 10.76
CA LYS A 191 19.73 2.32 9.99
C LYS A 191 19.43 2.59 8.53
N VAL A 192 20.22 3.46 7.88
CA VAL A 192 20.03 3.85 6.48
C VAL A 192 19.99 2.60 5.60
N PRO A 193 18.90 2.35 4.85
CA PRO A 193 18.79 1.16 4.03
C PRO A 193 19.73 1.23 2.83
N GLU A 194 20.19 0.07 2.37
CA GLU A 194 20.70 -0.07 1.02
C GLU A 194 19.58 0.21 0.02
N THR A 195 19.91 0.70 -1.17
CA THR A 195 18.92 1.00 -2.19
C THR A 195 19.16 0.15 -3.44
N ILE A 196 18.06 -0.45 -3.93
CA ILE A 196 17.97 -1.07 -5.27
C ILE A 196 17.13 -0.15 -6.17
N ARG A 197 17.62 0.10 -7.38
CA ARG A 197 16.97 1.00 -8.35
C ARG A 197 16.36 0.22 -9.50
N PHE A 198 15.11 0.56 -9.83
CA PHE A 198 14.41 0.10 -11.03
C PHE A 198 14.13 1.30 -11.96
N ASP A 199 14.85 1.36 -13.09
CA ASP A 199 14.56 2.31 -14.15
C ASP A 199 13.53 1.68 -15.09
N LEU A 200 12.33 2.23 -15.09
CA LEU A 200 11.23 1.80 -15.94
C LEU A 200 11.33 2.49 -17.29
N ILE A 201 11.25 1.75 -18.38
CA ILE A 201 11.24 2.25 -19.75
C ILE A 201 10.05 1.65 -20.52
N GLY A 202 9.72 2.24 -21.67
CA GLY A 202 8.57 1.80 -22.46
C GLY A 202 7.22 2.07 -21.77
N GLU A 203 6.17 1.46 -22.27
CA GLU A 203 4.80 1.61 -21.75
C GLU A 203 4.17 0.24 -21.56
N MET A 204 3.31 0.10 -20.55
CA MET A 204 2.52 -1.12 -20.34
C MET A 204 1.52 -1.30 -21.48
N SER A 205 1.28 -2.55 -21.88
CA SER A 205 0.18 -2.86 -22.81
C SER A 205 -1.17 -2.74 -22.11
N ASP A 206 -2.26 -2.64 -22.90
CA ASP A 206 -3.64 -2.51 -22.39
C ASP A 206 -4.11 -3.71 -21.54
N SER A 207 -3.35 -4.79 -21.47
CA SER A 207 -3.64 -5.98 -20.67
C SER A 207 -2.78 -6.10 -19.41
N VAL A 208 -1.90 -5.12 -19.15
CA VAL A 208 -0.91 -5.12 -18.06
C VAL A 208 -1.10 -3.92 -17.16
N THR A 209 -1.00 -4.13 -15.85
CA THR A 209 -1.01 -3.08 -14.83
C THR A 209 0.26 -3.13 -13.98
N ALA A 210 0.47 -2.15 -13.11
CA ALA A 210 1.60 -2.17 -12.17
C ALA A 210 1.59 -3.40 -11.24
N LYS A 211 0.44 -4.06 -11.06
CA LYS A 211 0.37 -5.33 -10.34
C LYS A 211 1.16 -6.44 -11.06
N ASP A 212 1.07 -6.50 -12.38
CA ASP A 212 1.84 -7.47 -13.18
C ASP A 212 3.34 -7.14 -13.12
N VAL A 213 3.70 -5.84 -13.14
CA VAL A 213 5.09 -5.40 -12.94
C VAL A 213 5.63 -5.86 -11.58
N MET A 214 4.83 -5.72 -10.51
CA MET A 214 5.26 -6.18 -9.18
C MET A 214 5.33 -7.70 -9.07
N LEU A 215 4.43 -8.44 -9.70
CA LEU A 215 4.52 -9.91 -9.77
C LEU A 215 5.79 -10.36 -10.51
N TYR A 216 6.18 -9.64 -11.57
CA TYR A 216 7.46 -9.86 -12.25
C TYR A 216 8.66 -9.57 -11.33
N ILE A 217 8.64 -8.45 -10.60
CA ILE A 217 9.72 -8.11 -9.66
C ILE A 217 9.80 -9.14 -8.52
N LEU A 218 8.67 -9.60 -8.00
CA LEU A 218 8.60 -10.64 -6.97
C LEU A 218 9.25 -11.94 -7.43
N ASP A 219 8.89 -12.45 -8.61
CA ASP A 219 9.45 -13.70 -9.15
C ASP A 219 10.92 -13.57 -9.54
N THR A 220 11.33 -12.40 -10.07
CA THR A 220 12.66 -12.20 -10.64
C THR A 220 13.71 -11.75 -9.60
N PHE A 221 13.34 -10.85 -8.67
CA PHE A 221 14.27 -10.23 -7.73
C PHE A 221 14.01 -10.64 -6.28
N ALA A 222 12.76 -10.55 -5.79
CA ALA A 222 12.47 -10.81 -4.40
C ALA A 222 12.67 -12.27 -4.02
N LYS A 223 12.34 -13.19 -4.90
CA LYS A 223 12.59 -14.64 -4.75
C LYS A 223 14.06 -14.99 -4.53
N ARG A 224 14.98 -14.14 -4.97
CA ARG A 224 16.43 -14.27 -4.78
C ARG A 224 16.95 -13.40 -3.62
N GLU A 225 16.07 -12.77 -2.88
CA GLU A 225 16.39 -11.84 -1.79
C GLU A 225 17.14 -10.57 -2.24
N ASP A 226 17.13 -10.24 -3.53
CA ASP A 226 17.79 -9.05 -4.07
C ASP A 226 17.21 -7.74 -3.49
N THR A 227 15.97 -7.77 -2.99
CA THR A 227 15.25 -6.64 -2.41
C THR A 227 15.24 -6.62 -0.89
N LEU A 228 15.73 -7.68 -0.24
CA LEU A 228 15.61 -7.88 1.21
C LEU A 228 16.14 -6.69 2.01
N ASN A 229 15.25 -6.10 2.83
CA ASN A 229 15.52 -4.97 3.72
C ASN A 229 16.11 -3.72 3.04
N ARG A 230 15.93 -3.58 1.71
CA ARG A 230 16.38 -2.45 0.91
C ARG A 230 15.25 -1.44 0.69
N SER A 231 15.64 -0.20 0.34
CA SER A 231 14.73 0.73 -0.31
C SER A 231 14.64 0.38 -1.80
N MET A 232 13.44 0.23 -2.34
CA MET A 232 13.20 0.07 -3.77
C MET A 232 12.88 1.44 -4.37
N GLU A 233 13.72 1.95 -5.27
CA GLU A 233 13.48 3.22 -5.93
C GLU A 233 13.06 3.02 -7.38
N PHE A 234 11.93 3.65 -7.75
CA PHE A 234 11.35 3.58 -9.08
C PHE A 234 11.47 4.93 -9.79
N GLY A 235 11.96 4.90 -11.02
CA GLY A 235 12.06 6.09 -11.87
C GLY A 235 12.29 5.71 -13.33
N GLY A 236 12.75 6.67 -14.14
CA GLY A 236 12.95 6.46 -15.56
C GLY A 236 11.77 6.90 -16.43
N ALA A 237 11.97 6.89 -17.77
CA ALA A 237 11.02 7.45 -18.72
C ALA A 237 9.64 6.77 -18.72
N GLY A 238 9.58 5.48 -18.39
CA GLY A 238 8.33 4.71 -18.31
C GLY A 238 7.38 5.19 -17.20
N MET A 239 7.91 5.87 -16.17
CA MET A 239 7.07 6.48 -15.12
C MET A 239 6.09 7.51 -15.68
N ALA A 240 6.43 8.18 -16.78
CA ALA A 240 5.56 9.18 -17.41
C ALA A 240 4.24 8.58 -17.94
N SER A 241 4.21 7.30 -18.29
CA SER A 241 2.98 6.61 -18.69
C SER A 241 2.12 6.17 -17.50
N MET A 242 2.71 5.95 -16.30
CA MET A 242 2.03 5.42 -15.14
C MET A 242 1.24 6.47 -14.36
N PRO A 243 -0.05 6.28 -14.11
CA PRO A 243 -0.82 7.06 -13.13
C PRO A 243 -0.27 6.91 -11.71
N VAL A 244 -0.59 7.85 -10.82
CA VAL A 244 -0.09 7.85 -9.44
C VAL A 244 -0.60 6.64 -8.63
N ASP A 245 -1.81 6.17 -8.92
CA ASP A 245 -2.36 4.98 -8.26
C ASP A 245 -1.65 3.69 -8.69
N GLU A 246 -1.18 3.60 -9.93
CA GLU A 246 -0.31 2.51 -10.38
C GLU A 246 1.05 2.54 -9.65
N ARG A 247 1.65 3.74 -9.49
CA ARG A 247 2.87 3.92 -8.68
C ARG A 247 2.66 3.52 -7.22
N ALA A 248 1.45 3.75 -6.70
CA ALA A 248 1.10 3.31 -5.36
C ALA A 248 1.11 1.78 -5.23
N THR A 249 0.73 1.05 -6.27
CA THR A 249 0.85 -0.41 -6.31
C THR A 249 2.31 -0.86 -6.28
N LEU A 250 3.22 -0.19 -7.00
CA LEU A 250 4.66 -0.47 -6.94
C LEU A 250 5.20 -0.32 -5.51
N CYS A 251 4.90 0.81 -4.86
CA CYS A 251 5.37 1.08 -3.50
C CYS A 251 4.69 0.17 -2.46
N ASN A 252 3.39 -0.09 -2.58
CA ASN A 252 2.63 -0.96 -1.69
C ASN A 252 3.25 -2.35 -1.60
N MET A 253 3.53 -2.96 -2.75
CA MET A 253 4.04 -4.33 -2.81
C MET A 253 5.55 -4.45 -2.57
N ALA A 254 6.24 -3.38 -2.24
CA ALA A 254 7.61 -3.46 -1.72
C ALA A 254 7.68 -4.31 -0.45
N THR A 255 6.61 -4.34 0.35
CA THR A 255 6.51 -5.21 1.53
C THR A 255 6.58 -6.69 1.15
N GLU A 256 5.88 -7.12 0.11
CA GLU A 256 5.91 -8.52 -0.36
C GLU A 256 7.27 -8.88 -0.95
N CYS A 257 7.99 -7.88 -1.47
CA CYS A 257 9.40 -8.02 -1.87
C CYS A 257 10.36 -8.09 -0.68
N THR A 258 9.85 -8.15 0.57
CA THR A 258 10.67 -8.09 1.79
C THR A 258 11.55 -6.83 1.89
N ALA A 259 11.26 -5.84 1.08
CA ALA A 259 11.91 -4.55 1.09
C ALA A 259 11.43 -3.70 2.28
N ARG A 260 12.22 -2.71 2.67
CA ARG A 260 11.86 -1.79 3.73
C ARG A 260 10.82 -0.77 3.28
N THR A 261 10.97 -0.28 2.05
CA THR A 261 10.08 0.71 1.44
C THR A 261 10.18 0.69 -0.08
N GLY A 262 9.20 1.30 -0.75
CA GLY A 262 9.25 1.68 -2.17
C GLY A 262 9.11 3.20 -2.28
N ILE A 263 9.84 3.84 -3.19
CA ILE A 263 9.80 5.28 -3.42
C ILE A 263 9.76 5.53 -4.93
N CYS A 264 8.81 6.34 -5.40
CA CYS A 264 8.74 6.82 -6.78
C CYS A 264 9.30 8.23 -6.92
N GLU A 265 9.93 8.51 -8.06
CA GLU A 265 10.29 9.88 -8.44
C GLU A 265 9.04 10.77 -8.53
N GLY A 266 9.18 12.04 -8.09
CA GLY A 266 8.13 13.05 -8.23
C GLY A 266 8.08 13.62 -9.65
N ASP A 267 6.88 13.90 -10.17
CA ASP A 267 6.66 14.53 -11.46
C ASP A 267 5.32 15.31 -11.49
N GLU A 268 4.97 15.86 -12.64
CA GLU A 268 3.75 16.66 -12.83
C GLU A 268 2.46 15.85 -12.58
N LYS A 269 2.44 14.54 -12.85
CA LYS A 269 1.28 13.70 -12.53
C LYS A 269 1.03 13.63 -11.02
N LEU A 270 2.11 13.58 -10.23
CA LEU A 270 1.98 13.64 -8.78
C LEU A 270 1.48 15.00 -8.31
N VAL A 271 1.94 16.12 -8.93
CA VAL A 271 1.42 17.47 -8.63
C VAL A 271 -0.08 17.53 -8.88
N GLU A 272 -0.52 17.11 -10.06
CA GLU A 272 -1.94 17.10 -10.44
C GLU A 272 -2.78 16.22 -9.51
N TRP A 273 -2.27 15.04 -9.15
CA TRP A 273 -2.95 14.12 -8.25
C TRP A 273 -3.11 14.72 -6.84
N LEU A 274 -2.04 15.30 -6.28
CA LEU A 274 -2.07 15.91 -4.95
C LEU A 274 -3.02 17.13 -4.92
N MET A 275 -2.97 18.00 -5.92
CA MET A 275 -3.89 19.15 -6.02
C MET A 275 -5.36 18.73 -6.19
N ARG A 276 -5.63 17.59 -6.82
CA ARG A 276 -6.98 17.03 -6.91
C ARG A 276 -7.48 16.53 -5.56
N MET A 277 -6.61 15.87 -4.78
CA MET A 277 -6.96 15.36 -3.44
C MET A 277 -7.01 16.47 -2.39
N ARG A 278 -6.09 17.42 -2.48
CA ARG A 278 -5.90 18.53 -1.53
C ARG A 278 -5.78 19.85 -2.29
N PRO A 279 -6.93 20.47 -2.64
CA PRO A 279 -6.95 21.70 -3.45
C PRO A 279 -6.31 22.93 -2.76
N GLU A 280 -6.07 22.87 -1.46
CA GLU A 280 -5.35 23.89 -0.69
C GLU A 280 -3.85 23.92 -0.94
N LEU A 281 -3.27 22.83 -1.50
CA LEU A 281 -1.85 22.79 -1.83
C LEU A 281 -1.54 23.56 -3.11
N SER A 282 -0.41 24.22 -3.15
CA SER A 282 0.08 24.86 -4.37
C SER A 282 1.03 23.96 -5.15
N ALA A 283 0.94 23.98 -6.46
CA ALA A 283 1.82 23.21 -7.35
C ALA A 283 3.30 23.50 -7.09
N ASP A 284 3.65 24.78 -6.84
CA ASP A 284 5.04 25.19 -6.61
C ASP A 284 5.56 24.65 -5.27
N ALA A 285 4.73 24.61 -4.22
CA ALA A 285 5.10 24.05 -2.94
C ALA A 285 5.31 22.52 -3.06
N ILE A 286 4.46 21.82 -3.80
CA ILE A 286 4.61 20.38 -4.06
C ILE A 286 5.95 20.11 -4.79
N ARG A 287 6.23 20.84 -5.90
CA ARG A 287 7.47 20.67 -6.64
C ARG A 287 8.72 20.98 -5.83
N ALA A 288 8.67 22.00 -4.98
CA ALA A 288 9.79 22.41 -4.12
C ALA A 288 10.19 21.31 -3.13
N ASN A 289 9.28 20.41 -2.78
CA ASN A 289 9.49 19.32 -1.84
C ASN A 289 9.90 18.00 -2.52
N PHE A 290 9.98 17.94 -3.86
CA PHE A 290 10.43 16.73 -4.53
C PHE A 290 11.87 16.38 -4.13
N VAL A 291 12.05 15.14 -3.72
CA VAL A 291 13.36 14.56 -3.46
C VAL A 291 13.71 13.62 -4.62
N MET A 292 14.63 14.09 -5.46
CA MET A 292 15.14 13.31 -6.59
C MET A 292 16.52 12.75 -6.25
N PRO A 293 16.91 11.59 -6.81
CA PRO A 293 18.27 11.08 -6.62
C PRO A 293 19.28 12.03 -7.25
N ASP A 294 20.50 12.05 -6.73
CA ASP A 294 21.59 12.77 -7.39
C ASP A 294 21.95 12.07 -8.71
N ALA A 295 22.48 12.82 -9.69
CA ALA A 295 22.80 12.27 -11.00
C ALA A 295 23.84 11.13 -10.96
N ASP A 296 24.73 11.18 -9.96
CA ASP A 296 25.76 10.20 -9.66
C ASP A 296 25.44 9.34 -8.43
N ALA A 297 24.16 9.20 -8.09
CA ALA A 297 23.72 8.37 -6.96
C ALA A 297 24.20 6.92 -7.12
N GLU A 298 24.74 6.37 -6.03
CA GLU A 298 25.22 4.99 -5.99
C GLU A 298 24.17 4.07 -5.37
N TYR A 299 23.82 3.02 -6.09
CA TYR A 299 22.81 2.03 -5.66
C TYR A 299 23.49 0.75 -5.21
N SER A 300 23.69 0.58 -3.91
CA SER A 300 24.38 -0.59 -3.33
C SER A 300 23.63 -1.91 -3.57
N GLY A 301 22.30 -1.86 -3.76
CA GLY A 301 21.47 -3.01 -4.14
C GLY A 301 21.43 -3.29 -5.64
N GLY A 302 22.12 -2.48 -6.45
CA GLY A 302 22.11 -2.57 -7.91
C GLY A 302 21.11 -1.62 -8.58
N ARG A 303 21.31 -1.44 -9.89
CA ARG A 303 20.43 -0.65 -10.77
C ARG A 303 19.97 -1.52 -11.93
N HIS A 304 18.67 -1.63 -12.11
CA HIS A 304 18.05 -2.54 -13.08
C HIS A 304 17.10 -1.76 -13.98
N THR A 305 17.08 -2.13 -15.27
CA THR A 305 16.12 -1.58 -16.22
C THR A 305 15.00 -2.60 -16.46
N ILE A 306 13.75 -2.14 -16.35
CA ILE A 306 12.57 -2.93 -16.69
C ILE A 306 11.85 -2.26 -17.85
N ASP A 307 11.78 -2.96 -18.98
CA ASP A 307 10.99 -2.54 -20.13
C ASP A 307 9.53 -2.97 -19.93
N LEU A 308 8.66 -1.99 -19.63
CA LEU A 308 7.25 -2.20 -19.37
C LEU A 308 6.51 -2.83 -20.55
N SER A 309 6.99 -2.62 -21.79
CA SER A 309 6.40 -3.20 -23.00
C SER A 309 6.61 -4.71 -23.12
N LEU A 310 7.55 -5.27 -22.36
CA LEU A 310 7.85 -6.70 -22.32
C LEU A 310 7.14 -7.43 -21.18
N ILE A 311 6.54 -6.71 -20.24
CA ILE A 311 5.78 -7.30 -19.14
C ILE A 311 4.49 -7.93 -19.71
N LYS A 312 4.19 -9.12 -19.23
CA LYS A 312 2.98 -9.86 -19.58
C LYS A 312 2.06 -9.97 -18.36
N PRO A 313 0.74 -10.18 -18.58
CA PRO A 313 -0.15 -10.53 -17.48
C PRO A 313 0.37 -11.76 -16.74
N MET A 314 0.46 -11.66 -15.42
CA MET A 314 0.99 -12.69 -14.53
C MET A 314 0.02 -12.98 -13.38
N VAL A 315 0.18 -14.14 -12.79
CA VAL A 315 -0.42 -14.47 -11.50
C VAL A 315 0.64 -15.00 -10.54
N ALA A 316 0.40 -14.85 -9.22
CA ALA A 316 1.11 -15.64 -8.22
C ALA A 316 0.21 -16.82 -7.81
N THR A 317 0.75 -18.04 -7.89
CA THR A 317 0.04 -19.25 -7.46
C THR A 317 -0.05 -19.33 -5.94
N PRO A 318 -1.01 -20.11 -5.38
CA PRO A 318 -1.23 -20.17 -3.93
C PRO A 318 0.03 -20.49 -3.13
N GLY A 319 0.19 -19.80 -2.00
CA GLY A 319 1.21 -20.08 -0.99
C GLY A 319 2.22 -18.96 -0.77
N ASP A 320 2.64 -18.25 -1.82
CA ASP A 320 3.58 -17.13 -1.69
C ASP A 320 3.45 -16.15 -2.87
N PRO A 321 3.51 -14.83 -2.65
CA PRO A 321 3.47 -13.83 -3.72
C PRO A 321 4.61 -13.94 -4.75
N THR A 322 5.72 -14.59 -4.39
CA THR A 322 6.87 -14.82 -5.28
C THR A 322 6.69 -16.02 -6.23
N TYR A 323 5.58 -16.75 -6.11
CA TYR A 323 5.28 -17.89 -6.99
C TYR A 323 4.65 -17.43 -8.31
N GLY A 324 5.38 -16.59 -9.05
CA GLY A 324 4.97 -16.07 -10.34
C GLY A 324 4.75 -17.19 -11.36
N ALA A 325 3.66 -17.09 -12.13
CA ALA A 325 3.32 -18.02 -13.19
C ALA A 325 2.70 -17.32 -14.40
N ASP A 326 2.93 -17.86 -15.59
CA ASP A 326 2.25 -17.45 -16.82
C ASP A 326 0.78 -17.91 -16.79
N ILE A 327 -0.13 -16.99 -17.05
CA ILE A 327 -1.59 -17.25 -17.05
C ILE A 327 -1.99 -18.32 -18.08
N SER A 328 -1.27 -18.41 -19.19
CA SER A 328 -1.61 -19.35 -20.26
C SER A 328 -1.65 -20.83 -19.82
N GLY A 329 -0.91 -21.18 -18.77
CA GLY A 329 -0.93 -22.51 -18.16
C GLY A 329 -2.08 -22.77 -17.19
N LEU A 330 -2.90 -21.74 -16.88
CA LEU A 330 -3.91 -21.78 -15.83
C LEU A 330 -5.35 -21.61 -16.34
N THR A 331 -5.57 -21.55 -17.65
CA THR A 331 -6.88 -21.25 -18.27
C THR A 331 -7.97 -22.29 -17.96
N GLU A 332 -7.59 -23.50 -17.54
CA GLU A 332 -8.53 -24.54 -17.07
C GLU A 332 -8.81 -24.47 -15.56
N THR A 333 -8.11 -23.59 -14.82
CA THR A 333 -8.31 -23.42 -13.39
C THR A 333 -9.59 -22.62 -13.14
N LYS A 334 -10.66 -23.33 -12.78
CA LYS A 334 -11.95 -22.72 -12.44
C LYS A 334 -11.82 -21.94 -11.15
N ILE A 335 -12.60 -20.86 -11.03
CA ILE A 335 -12.66 -20.02 -9.85
C ILE A 335 -14.05 -20.00 -9.25
N ASP A 336 -14.15 -19.88 -7.94
CA ASP A 336 -15.38 -19.69 -7.18
C ASP A 336 -15.54 -18.22 -6.77
N ILE A 337 -14.42 -17.52 -6.54
CA ILE A 337 -14.40 -16.14 -6.06
C ILE A 337 -13.41 -15.32 -6.90
N ALA A 338 -13.88 -14.17 -7.39
CA ALA A 338 -13.06 -13.09 -7.89
C ALA A 338 -13.13 -11.92 -6.90
N TYR A 339 -11.99 -11.40 -6.47
CA TYR A 339 -11.96 -10.32 -5.48
C TYR A 339 -11.02 -9.20 -5.90
N GLY A 340 -11.61 -8.01 -6.16
CA GLY A 340 -10.92 -6.75 -6.39
C GLY A 340 -10.90 -5.89 -5.12
N GLY A 341 -9.96 -4.95 -5.04
CA GLY A 341 -9.90 -4.02 -3.92
C GLY A 341 -8.66 -4.17 -3.05
N SER A 342 -8.78 -3.87 -1.76
CA SER A 342 -7.70 -3.65 -0.80
C SER A 342 -6.88 -2.38 -1.06
N CYS A 343 -5.87 -2.11 -0.21
CA CYS A 343 -4.95 -0.99 -0.47
C CYS A 343 -4.19 -1.12 -1.79
N THR A 344 -3.99 -2.34 -2.29
CA THR A 344 -3.26 -2.61 -3.52
C THR A 344 -4.09 -2.29 -4.77
N ALA A 345 -5.38 -2.61 -4.77
CA ALA A 345 -6.22 -2.59 -5.97
C ALA A 345 -7.62 -2.00 -5.74
N GLY A 346 -7.77 -1.13 -4.74
CA GLY A 346 -9.02 -0.42 -4.43
C GLY A 346 -8.98 1.09 -4.70
N LYS A 347 -8.06 1.56 -5.54
CA LYS A 347 -7.85 2.96 -5.91
C LYS A 347 -8.69 3.34 -7.14
N VAL A 348 -8.74 4.63 -7.49
CA VAL A 348 -9.53 5.12 -8.63
C VAL A 348 -9.11 4.46 -9.95
N ASP A 349 -7.82 4.36 -10.22
CA ASP A 349 -7.33 3.76 -11.47
C ASP A 349 -7.60 2.24 -11.54
N ASP A 350 -7.57 1.53 -10.38
CA ASP A 350 -7.97 0.13 -10.33
C ASP A 350 -9.47 -0.04 -10.65
N PHE A 351 -10.32 0.85 -10.13
CA PHE A 351 -11.74 0.84 -10.45
C PHE A 351 -12.00 1.16 -11.92
N ALA A 352 -11.17 1.98 -12.57
CA ALA A 352 -11.25 2.20 -14.01
C ALA A 352 -10.98 0.91 -14.80
N TYR A 353 -10.01 0.10 -14.39
CA TYR A 353 -9.74 -1.21 -14.99
C TYR A 353 -10.90 -2.19 -14.81
N TYR A 354 -11.46 -2.28 -13.59
CA TYR A 354 -12.65 -3.11 -13.37
C TYR A 354 -13.83 -2.62 -14.22
N ALA A 355 -14.06 -1.30 -14.27
CA ALA A 355 -15.15 -0.72 -15.04
C ALA A 355 -14.99 -0.97 -16.55
N GLN A 356 -13.78 -0.89 -17.08
CA GLN A 356 -13.49 -1.20 -18.48
C GLN A 356 -13.93 -2.62 -18.84
N VAL A 357 -13.49 -3.62 -18.06
CA VAL A 357 -13.82 -5.03 -18.30
C VAL A 357 -15.33 -5.29 -18.11
N CYS A 358 -15.91 -4.73 -17.04
CA CYS A 358 -17.35 -4.86 -16.76
C CYS A 358 -18.22 -4.20 -17.81
N GLN A 359 -17.82 -3.05 -18.37
CA GLN A 359 -18.54 -2.37 -19.44
C GLN A 359 -18.53 -3.20 -20.72
N GLU A 360 -17.39 -3.77 -21.12
CA GLU A 360 -17.32 -4.66 -22.28
C GLU A 360 -18.22 -5.90 -22.12
N ALA A 361 -18.25 -6.48 -20.91
CA ALA A 361 -19.13 -7.61 -20.60
C ALA A 361 -20.62 -7.19 -20.68
N ALA A 362 -20.98 -6.04 -20.09
CA ALA A 362 -22.34 -5.49 -20.13
C ALA A 362 -22.81 -5.24 -21.57
N ASP A 363 -21.95 -4.63 -22.41
CA ASP A 363 -22.24 -4.35 -23.81
C ASP A 363 -22.45 -5.62 -24.63
N ALA A 364 -21.80 -6.73 -24.23
CA ALA A 364 -21.97 -8.05 -24.82
C ALA A 364 -23.16 -8.84 -24.21
N GLY A 365 -23.84 -8.30 -23.20
CA GLY A 365 -24.92 -8.99 -22.48
C GLY A 365 -24.45 -10.15 -21.60
N ILE A 366 -23.18 -10.11 -21.16
CA ILE A 366 -22.55 -11.12 -20.32
C ILE A 366 -22.57 -10.65 -18.86
N SER A 367 -22.97 -11.53 -17.95
CA SER A 367 -22.88 -11.34 -16.51
C SER A 367 -21.75 -12.19 -15.93
N VAL A 368 -21.42 -11.98 -14.66
CA VAL A 368 -20.51 -12.83 -13.90
C VAL A 368 -20.87 -14.30 -14.11
N ALA A 369 -19.88 -15.16 -14.33
CA ALA A 369 -20.07 -16.57 -14.65
C ALA A 369 -20.85 -17.30 -13.56
N ASP A 370 -21.67 -18.28 -13.95
CA ASP A 370 -22.46 -19.06 -13.03
C ASP A 370 -21.55 -19.77 -11.99
N GLY A 371 -21.89 -19.62 -10.72
CA GLY A 371 -21.14 -20.18 -9.60
C GLY A 371 -19.94 -19.33 -9.14
N VAL A 372 -19.66 -18.21 -9.80
CA VAL A 372 -18.61 -17.26 -9.38
C VAL A 372 -19.22 -16.11 -8.59
N GLU A 373 -18.61 -15.76 -7.48
CA GLU A 373 -18.91 -14.54 -6.76
C GLU A 373 -17.85 -13.49 -7.05
N PHE A 374 -18.25 -12.32 -7.58
CA PHE A 374 -17.34 -11.23 -7.88
C PHE A 374 -17.56 -10.06 -6.93
N TYR A 375 -16.55 -9.80 -6.11
CA TYR A 375 -16.53 -8.71 -5.14
C TYR A 375 -15.51 -7.65 -5.53
N ILE A 376 -15.86 -6.36 -5.35
CA ILE A 376 -14.91 -5.25 -5.46
C ILE A 376 -15.09 -4.36 -4.23
N GLN A 377 -13.99 -4.15 -3.47
CA GLN A 377 -13.98 -3.35 -2.25
C GLN A 377 -13.31 -1.99 -2.50
N TYR A 378 -13.96 -0.93 -2.06
CA TYR A 378 -13.42 0.42 -2.14
C TYR A 378 -12.21 0.60 -1.21
N GLY A 379 -11.19 1.35 -1.64
CA GLY A 379 -10.04 1.72 -0.81
C GLY A 379 -10.34 2.88 0.14
N SER A 380 -11.23 3.80 -0.28
CA SER A 380 -11.67 4.93 0.52
C SER A 380 -13.06 5.41 0.07
N TYR A 381 -13.69 6.24 0.90
CA TYR A 381 -14.95 6.86 0.52
C TYR A 381 -14.77 7.86 -0.65
N ASN A 382 -13.58 8.46 -0.80
CA ASN A 382 -13.28 9.32 -1.96
C ASN A 382 -13.31 8.50 -3.26
N VAL A 383 -12.77 7.28 -3.24
CA VAL A 383 -12.85 6.35 -4.37
C VAL A 383 -14.30 5.97 -4.64
N GLN A 384 -15.08 5.65 -3.59
CA GLN A 384 -16.49 5.33 -3.73
C GLN A 384 -17.26 6.50 -4.39
N ALA A 385 -17.12 7.71 -3.87
CA ALA A 385 -17.77 8.91 -4.43
C ALA A 385 -17.37 9.16 -5.90
N TYR A 386 -16.11 8.90 -6.25
CA TYR A 386 -15.66 9.01 -7.63
C TYR A 386 -16.32 7.95 -8.54
N VAL A 387 -16.39 6.69 -8.11
CA VAL A 387 -17.03 5.58 -8.83
C VAL A 387 -18.51 5.88 -9.08
N GLU A 388 -19.23 6.37 -8.06
CA GLU A 388 -20.64 6.78 -8.17
C GLU A 388 -20.80 7.96 -9.13
N LYS A 389 -19.93 8.96 -9.05
CA LYS A 389 -19.92 10.11 -9.97
C LYS A 389 -19.71 9.69 -11.43
N MET A 390 -18.87 8.69 -11.68
CA MET A 390 -18.62 8.15 -13.02
C MET A 390 -19.74 7.19 -13.48
N GLY A 391 -20.65 6.78 -12.59
CA GLY A 391 -21.73 5.83 -12.87
C GLY A 391 -21.23 4.38 -13.01
N TRP A 392 -19.99 4.06 -12.60
CA TRP A 392 -19.44 2.72 -12.67
C TRP A 392 -20.13 1.75 -11.71
N ASP A 393 -20.64 2.23 -10.59
CA ASP A 393 -21.49 1.46 -9.67
C ASP A 393 -22.66 0.78 -10.37
N LYS A 394 -23.29 1.47 -11.33
CA LYS A 394 -24.41 0.95 -12.13
C LYS A 394 -23.96 -0.10 -13.12
N VAL A 395 -22.76 0.07 -13.72
CA VAL A 395 -22.17 -0.93 -14.61
C VAL A 395 -21.87 -2.20 -13.83
N PHE A 396 -21.25 -2.07 -12.66
CA PHE A 396 -20.94 -3.20 -11.77
C PHE A 396 -22.20 -3.96 -11.35
N ALA A 397 -23.23 -3.24 -10.91
CA ALA A 397 -24.51 -3.84 -10.53
C ALA A 397 -25.18 -4.58 -11.70
N ALA A 398 -25.12 -4.02 -12.91
CA ALA A 398 -25.75 -4.61 -14.10
C ALA A 398 -25.16 -5.97 -14.49
N VAL A 399 -23.89 -6.21 -14.20
CA VAL A 399 -23.19 -7.47 -14.54
C VAL A 399 -23.05 -8.44 -13.37
N GLY A 400 -23.53 -8.08 -12.17
CA GLY A 400 -23.57 -8.97 -10.99
C GLY A 400 -22.38 -8.84 -10.06
N VAL A 401 -21.61 -7.73 -10.12
CA VAL A 401 -20.57 -7.41 -9.15
C VAL A 401 -21.19 -6.99 -7.81
N LYS A 402 -20.59 -7.46 -6.72
CA LYS A 402 -20.93 -7.08 -5.34
C LYS A 402 -19.93 -6.05 -4.82
N LEU A 403 -20.38 -4.81 -4.63
CA LEU A 403 -19.54 -3.73 -4.12
C LEU A 403 -19.52 -3.77 -2.58
N ILE A 404 -18.32 -3.63 -2.01
CA ILE A 404 -18.07 -3.65 -0.57
C ILE A 404 -17.58 -2.26 -0.13
N PRO A 405 -18.13 -1.70 0.97
CA PRO A 405 -17.65 -0.44 1.54
C PRO A 405 -16.15 -0.47 1.91
N PRO A 406 -15.51 0.69 2.11
CA PRO A 406 -14.07 0.76 2.38
C PRO A 406 -13.62 -0.04 3.59
N GLY A 407 -12.46 -0.68 3.50
CA GLY A 407 -11.82 -1.45 4.58
C GLY A 407 -10.87 -2.51 4.05
N CYS A 408 -10.16 -3.21 4.93
CA CYS A 408 -9.23 -4.28 4.56
C CYS A 408 -9.95 -5.57 4.12
N GLY A 409 -11.10 -5.88 4.70
CA GLY A 409 -12.00 -6.96 4.27
C GLY A 409 -11.33 -8.32 4.09
N ALA A 410 -11.60 -8.96 2.97
CA ALA A 410 -11.07 -10.29 2.66
C ALA A 410 -9.52 -10.31 2.55
N CYS A 411 -8.85 -9.17 2.33
CA CYS A 411 -7.38 -9.10 2.31
C CYS A 411 -6.73 -9.59 3.62
N ILE A 412 -7.40 -9.43 4.76
CA ILE A 412 -6.98 -9.98 6.06
C ILE A 412 -7.90 -11.10 6.55
N GLY A 413 -8.73 -11.60 5.67
CA GLY A 413 -9.69 -12.65 5.96
C GLY A 413 -10.87 -12.20 6.81
N CYS A 414 -11.26 -10.94 6.76
CA CYS A 414 -12.42 -10.36 7.41
C CYS A 414 -13.43 -9.87 6.37
N GLY A 415 -14.67 -10.34 6.41
CA GLY A 415 -15.73 -9.87 5.54
C GLY A 415 -16.01 -10.73 4.31
N ASP A 416 -16.79 -10.18 3.39
CA ASP A 416 -17.22 -10.85 2.17
C ASP A 416 -16.04 -11.12 1.23
N GLY A 417 -16.10 -12.20 0.46
CA GLY A 417 -15.02 -12.62 -0.44
C GLY A 417 -13.96 -13.53 0.20
N VAL A 418 -14.10 -13.86 1.50
CA VAL A 418 -13.29 -14.88 2.18
C VAL A 418 -13.79 -16.26 1.78
N SER A 419 -12.88 -17.18 1.36
CA SER A 419 -13.24 -18.57 1.10
C SER A 419 -13.70 -19.29 2.37
N GLU A 420 -14.69 -20.17 2.24
CA GLU A 420 -15.25 -20.94 3.35
C GLU A 420 -14.67 -22.36 3.43
N THR A 421 -14.24 -22.92 2.29
CA THR A 421 -13.71 -24.28 2.20
C THR A 421 -12.34 -24.32 1.52
N SER A 422 -11.60 -25.40 1.72
CA SER A 422 -10.26 -25.62 1.14
C SER A 422 -10.29 -25.86 -0.37
N GLU A 423 -11.44 -26.25 -0.89
CA GLU A 423 -11.65 -26.58 -2.31
C GLU A 423 -11.91 -25.33 -3.15
N GLN A 424 -12.39 -24.24 -2.53
CA GLN A 424 -12.67 -23.00 -3.23
C GLN A 424 -11.38 -22.37 -3.80
N VAL A 425 -11.49 -21.85 -5.01
CA VAL A 425 -10.43 -21.14 -5.70
C VAL A 425 -10.80 -19.67 -5.83
N THR A 426 -9.92 -18.83 -5.30
CA THR A 426 -10.05 -17.37 -5.38
C THR A 426 -8.97 -16.79 -6.27
N VAL A 427 -9.33 -15.95 -7.27
CA VAL A 427 -8.42 -15.03 -7.93
C VAL A 427 -8.62 -13.63 -7.37
N SER A 428 -7.54 -12.99 -6.90
CA SER A 428 -7.65 -11.72 -6.19
C SER A 428 -6.57 -10.72 -6.57
N ALA A 429 -6.94 -9.45 -6.52
CA ALA A 429 -6.02 -8.33 -6.70
C ALA A 429 -5.37 -7.83 -5.39
N ILE A 430 -5.60 -8.51 -4.25
CA ILE A 430 -4.92 -8.22 -2.99
C ILE A 430 -3.41 -8.51 -3.09
N ASN A 431 -2.65 -8.21 -2.05
CA ASN A 431 -1.18 -8.26 -2.07
C ASN A 431 -0.57 -9.59 -1.61
N ARG A 432 -1.26 -10.40 -0.80
CA ARG A 432 -0.73 -11.62 -0.16
C ARG A 432 -1.63 -12.82 -0.37
N ASN A 433 -1.02 -13.98 -0.62
CA ASN A 433 -1.72 -15.25 -0.84
C ASN A 433 -1.16 -16.42 -0.01
N PHE A 434 -0.58 -16.12 1.14
CA PHE A 434 -0.18 -17.15 2.09
C PHE A 434 -1.38 -18.01 2.51
N ALA A 435 -1.13 -19.28 2.81
CA ALA A 435 -2.18 -20.20 3.26
C ALA A 435 -3.00 -19.62 4.42
N GLY A 436 -4.32 -19.62 4.29
CA GLY A 436 -5.25 -19.06 5.29
C GLY A 436 -5.41 -17.54 5.28
N ARG A 437 -4.74 -16.81 4.37
CA ARG A 437 -4.81 -15.34 4.31
C ARG A 437 -6.23 -14.83 4.09
N SER A 438 -6.93 -15.34 3.10
CA SER A 438 -8.31 -14.99 2.77
C SER A 438 -9.24 -16.21 2.84
N GLY A 439 -9.18 -16.94 3.96
CA GLY A 439 -9.88 -18.20 4.16
C GLY A 439 -9.03 -19.43 3.86
N PRO A 440 -9.61 -20.64 3.96
CA PRO A 440 -8.89 -21.90 3.79
C PRO A 440 -8.63 -22.30 2.34
N GLY A 441 -9.25 -21.63 1.35
CA GLY A 441 -9.18 -21.97 -0.07
C GLY A 441 -7.86 -21.63 -0.74
N GLN A 442 -7.76 -21.95 -2.01
CA GLN A 442 -6.61 -21.65 -2.85
C GLN A 442 -6.70 -20.22 -3.37
N LEU A 443 -5.72 -19.40 -3.05
CA LEU A 443 -5.70 -17.97 -3.36
C LEU A 443 -4.62 -17.65 -4.39
N TYR A 444 -5.05 -17.24 -5.58
CA TYR A 444 -4.19 -16.72 -6.65
C TYR A 444 -4.17 -15.20 -6.62
N LEU A 445 -3.01 -14.58 -6.85
CA LEU A 445 -2.93 -13.13 -7.04
C LEU A 445 -2.87 -12.80 -8.53
N GLY A 446 -3.65 -11.80 -8.95
CA GLY A 446 -3.64 -11.27 -10.30
C GLY A 446 -3.88 -9.76 -10.32
N SER A 447 -3.74 -9.15 -11.49
CA SER A 447 -4.07 -7.74 -11.69
C SER A 447 -5.59 -7.49 -11.66
N PRO A 448 -6.06 -6.23 -11.47
CA PRO A 448 -7.47 -5.88 -11.59
C PRO A 448 -8.11 -6.38 -12.90
N LEU A 449 -7.39 -6.26 -14.01
CA LEU A 449 -7.84 -6.73 -15.32
C LEU A 449 -8.01 -8.25 -15.35
N THR A 450 -7.02 -8.99 -14.83
CA THR A 450 -7.06 -10.45 -14.74
C THR A 450 -8.20 -10.94 -13.85
N VAL A 451 -8.41 -10.31 -12.69
CA VAL A 451 -9.49 -10.64 -11.76
C VAL A 451 -10.86 -10.44 -12.40
N ALA A 452 -11.08 -9.27 -13.02
CA ALA A 452 -12.36 -8.98 -13.66
C ALA A 452 -12.62 -9.92 -14.86
N ALA A 453 -11.65 -10.11 -15.76
CA ALA A 453 -11.81 -11.02 -16.89
C ALA A 453 -12.13 -12.46 -16.45
N SER A 454 -11.43 -12.94 -15.42
CA SER A 454 -11.64 -14.28 -14.85
C SER A 454 -13.04 -14.45 -14.27
N ALA A 455 -13.61 -13.39 -13.66
CA ALA A 455 -14.96 -13.42 -13.11
C ALA A 455 -16.05 -13.69 -14.16
N PHE A 456 -15.86 -13.18 -15.38
CA PHE A 456 -16.82 -13.40 -16.48
C PHE A 456 -16.60 -14.71 -17.22
N VAL A 457 -15.37 -15.23 -17.25
CA VAL A 457 -15.04 -16.49 -17.93
C VAL A 457 -15.25 -17.70 -17.00
N GLY A 458 -15.17 -17.52 -15.69
CA GLY A 458 -15.26 -18.59 -14.68
C GLY A 458 -13.96 -19.38 -14.49
N SER A 459 -12.86 -18.92 -15.09
CA SER A 459 -11.52 -19.51 -14.95
C SER A 459 -10.45 -18.42 -15.04
N ILE A 460 -9.23 -18.72 -14.59
CA ILE A 460 -8.11 -17.75 -14.60
C ILE A 460 -7.71 -17.46 -16.06
N VAL A 461 -7.91 -16.20 -16.47
CA VAL A 461 -7.57 -15.74 -17.84
C VAL A 461 -6.98 -14.32 -17.79
N SER A 462 -6.14 -13.99 -18.77
CA SER A 462 -5.71 -12.62 -19.00
C SER A 462 -6.78 -11.83 -19.74
N TYR A 463 -6.95 -10.57 -19.37
CA TYR A 463 -7.79 -9.65 -20.12
C TYR A 463 -7.16 -9.34 -21.49
N LYS A 464 -8.02 -9.24 -22.51
CA LYS A 464 -7.71 -8.67 -23.82
C LYS A 464 -8.87 -7.78 -24.23
N GLN A 465 -8.59 -6.57 -24.65
CA GLN A 465 -9.60 -5.63 -25.13
C GLN A 465 -10.47 -6.28 -26.23
N GLY A 466 -11.77 -6.18 -26.09
CA GLY A 466 -12.73 -6.77 -27.00
C GLY A 466 -12.92 -8.29 -26.87
N MET A 467 -12.40 -8.92 -25.81
CA MET A 467 -12.52 -10.38 -25.63
C MET A 467 -13.96 -10.89 -25.55
N PHE A 468 -14.88 -10.07 -25.11
CA PHE A 468 -16.29 -10.42 -24.99
C PHE A 468 -17.10 -10.16 -26.28
N ALA A 469 -16.61 -9.35 -27.21
CA ALA A 469 -17.27 -9.06 -28.49
C ALA A 469 -17.42 -10.28 -29.40
N LEU A 470 -16.62 -11.34 -29.18
CA LEU A 470 -16.64 -12.59 -29.95
C LEU A 470 -17.67 -13.61 -29.44
N ALA A 471 -18.21 -13.41 -28.22
CA ALA A 471 -19.17 -14.34 -27.61
C ALA A 471 -20.60 -14.22 -28.17
N THR A 472 -20.85 -13.22 -29.00
CA THR A 472 -22.19 -12.91 -29.56
C THR A 472 -22.44 -13.45 -30.98
N LYS A 473 -21.62 -14.42 -31.45
CA LYS A 473 -21.82 -15.04 -32.78
C LYS A 473 -22.27 -16.51 -32.68
#